data_43c00f51801391cc1191a530d6c19f79
#
_entry.id   43c00f51801391cc1191a530d6c19f79
#
_cell.length_a   1.000
_cell.length_b   1.000
_cell.length_c   1.000
_cell.angle_alpha   90.00
_cell.angle_beta   90.00
_cell.angle_gamma   90.00
#
_symmetry.space_group_name_H-M   'P 1'
#
loop_
_entity.id
_entity.type
_entity.pdbx_description
1 polymer ?
#
loop_
_entity_poly.entity_id
_entity_poly.type
_entity_poly.pdbx_seq_one_letter_code
_entity_poly.pdbx_strand_id
1 'polypeptide(L)'
;MRRMNSIKRKWTGLLAHTALSTKINLVFVFFLVLPLLLFTAVSYYLTNQLILTQTTNTMSYTYNEAISMLDRYFDSMEAAMRNILSNEEVYKVAVGSIEGDTVFRQKAYYNAFIKRIGYIRLLSPIDGIRLYVKSDRPYIINDEEIFSLNAVENSEWYKNLRTEKNSRHWIIPNYIKEPDGEGSRFFSYLGVIYRPDALSEPLAVLRIDIDKDKIEELLQRIKFNSETSVLLTGGENIVYGFSGNGEKISVDELSKLQEERDESNWTFVKYNSLKYIFRTEMLNANDWYLTSLVPQSSILQKQQILYLTLLITLFGIALISYGLAYSTIKSSLKRIFILNKEMKRVESGDLSHKIKPEGSDEIGELMSSFQAMTLRMEEMIDEKYRMGKEVKNAELKALQAQINPHFLYNSLDLVNCLAIQHNVPEIADMINSLVEFYKLSLNRGQEILSLYDELRHVQTYVRIQNMRFEKKIRLEITEEPWMKKYA
;
A
#
# COMPACT_ATOMS: atom_id res chain seq x y z
N MET A 1 22.11 -22.22 15.74
CA MET A 1 23.35 -21.48 15.47
C MET A 1 24.14 -21.92 14.24
N ARG A 2 24.44 -23.20 13.99
CA ARG A 2 25.23 -23.64 12.80
C ARG A 2 24.59 -23.30 11.43
N ARG A 3 23.28 -23.42 11.24
CA ARG A 3 22.59 -23.07 9.98
C ARG A 3 22.63 -21.57 9.67
N MET A 4 22.53 -20.71 10.68
CA MET A 4 22.57 -19.26 10.52
C MET A 4 23.98 -18.78 10.09
N ASN A 5 25.04 -19.43 10.59
CA ASN A 5 26.42 -19.12 10.19
C ASN A 5 26.75 -19.62 8.76
N SER A 6 26.13 -20.71 8.29
CA SER A 6 26.31 -21.17 6.90
C SER A 6 25.62 -20.27 5.89
N ILE A 7 24.43 -19.73 6.23
CA ILE A 7 23.70 -18.77 5.40
C ILE A 7 24.49 -17.46 5.35
N LYS A 8 24.98 -16.98 6.50
CA LYS A 8 25.81 -15.77 6.58
C LYS A 8 27.09 -15.87 5.72
N ARG A 9 27.76 -17.02 5.74
CA ARG A 9 28.95 -17.27 4.88
C ARG A 9 28.62 -17.34 3.38
N LYS A 10 27.49 -17.91 2.98
CA LYS A 10 27.06 -17.92 1.59
C LYS A 10 26.71 -16.52 1.08
N TRP A 11 26.01 -15.71 1.90
CA TRP A 11 25.64 -14.34 1.54
C TRP A 11 26.86 -13.41 1.48
N THR A 12 27.79 -13.52 2.42
CA THR A 12 29.04 -12.72 2.36
C THR A 12 29.93 -13.09 1.18
N GLY A 13 29.96 -14.36 0.77
CA GLY A 13 30.69 -14.80 -0.42
C GLY A 13 30.07 -14.33 -1.74
N LEU A 14 28.75 -14.39 -1.86
CA LEU A 14 28.03 -13.89 -3.05
C LEU A 14 28.14 -12.37 -3.20
N LEU A 15 28.10 -11.65 -2.09
CA LEU A 15 28.22 -10.19 -2.08
C LEU A 15 29.67 -9.72 -2.27
N ALA A 16 30.69 -10.53 -1.97
CA ALA A 16 32.09 -10.10 -2.07
C ALA A 16 32.51 -9.73 -3.50
N HIS A 17 31.98 -10.41 -4.51
CA HIS A 17 32.35 -10.24 -5.92
C HIS A 17 31.40 -9.35 -6.73
N THR A 18 30.31 -8.81 -6.14
CA THR A 18 29.38 -7.94 -6.85
C THR A 18 29.79 -6.47 -6.75
N ALA A 19 29.47 -5.68 -7.77
CA ALA A 19 29.71 -4.23 -7.78
C ALA A 19 29.00 -3.54 -6.60
N LEU A 20 29.60 -2.48 -6.09
CA LEU A 20 29.05 -1.70 -4.96
C LEU A 20 27.61 -1.23 -5.23
N SER A 21 27.32 -0.80 -6.46
CA SER A 21 25.97 -0.43 -6.91
C SER A 21 24.94 -1.53 -6.71
N THR A 22 25.31 -2.78 -7.07
CA THR A 22 24.42 -3.95 -6.93
C THR A 22 24.16 -4.30 -5.46
N LYS A 23 25.20 -4.17 -4.60
CA LYS A 23 25.07 -4.39 -3.15
C LYS A 23 24.08 -3.41 -2.52
N ILE A 24 24.28 -2.11 -2.79
CA ILE A 24 23.42 -1.06 -2.25
C ILE A 24 21.97 -1.23 -2.73
N ASN A 25 21.77 -1.50 -4.03
CA ASN A 25 20.44 -1.75 -4.58
C ASN A 25 19.76 -2.98 -3.94
N LEU A 26 20.49 -4.06 -3.73
CA LEU A 26 19.95 -5.28 -3.14
C LEU A 26 19.53 -5.07 -1.67
N VAL A 27 20.35 -4.37 -0.90
CA VAL A 27 20.04 -3.97 0.48
C VAL A 27 18.81 -3.06 0.50
N PHE A 28 18.77 -2.06 -0.39
CA PHE A 28 17.64 -1.15 -0.46
C PHE A 28 16.33 -1.86 -0.82
N VAL A 29 16.35 -2.71 -1.85
CA VAL A 29 15.18 -3.52 -2.25
C VAL A 29 14.72 -4.40 -1.09
N PHE A 30 15.64 -5.03 -0.35
CA PHE A 30 15.29 -5.85 0.81
C PHE A 30 14.60 -5.02 1.91
N PHE A 31 15.18 -3.86 2.27
CA PHE A 31 14.60 -2.97 3.28
C PHE A 31 13.30 -2.29 2.84
N LEU A 32 13.05 -2.18 1.54
CA LEU A 32 11.79 -1.67 1.00
C LEU A 32 10.71 -2.75 0.93
N VAL A 33 11.05 -3.92 0.35
CA VAL A 33 10.08 -4.98 0.05
C VAL A 33 9.66 -5.74 1.31
N LEU A 34 10.60 -6.03 2.24
CA LEU A 34 10.30 -6.81 3.43
C LEU A 34 9.27 -6.13 4.36
N PRO A 35 9.44 -4.84 4.76
CA PRO A 35 8.45 -4.15 5.58
C PRO A 35 7.10 -4.00 4.87
N LEU A 36 7.11 -3.82 3.54
CA LEU A 36 5.92 -3.65 2.74
C LEU A 36 5.10 -4.96 2.69
N LEU A 37 5.76 -6.11 2.52
CA LEU A 37 5.13 -7.42 2.61
C LEU A 37 4.58 -7.71 4.02
N LEU A 38 5.33 -7.34 5.05
CA LEU A 38 4.92 -7.53 6.42
C LEU A 38 3.72 -6.64 6.77
N PHE A 39 3.75 -5.37 6.34
CA PHE A 39 2.64 -4.45 6.50
C PHE A 39 1.37 -4.94 5.77
N THR A 40 1.50 -5.41 4.52
CA THR A 40 0.36 -5.96 3.77
C THR A 40 -0.22 -7.19 4.44
N ALA A 41 0.61 -8.11 4.94
CA ALA A 41 0.15 -9.31 5.63
C ALA A 41 -0.58 -8.97 6.94
N VAL A 42 -0.02 -8.08 7.76
CA VAL A 42 -0.63 -7.62 9.01
C VAL A 42 -1.92 -6.84 8.75
N SER A 43 -1.91 -5.93 7.79
CA SER A 43 -3.09 -5.15 7.39
C SER A 43 -4.22 -6.06 6.90
N TYR A 44 -3.89 -7.08 6.10
CA TYR A 44 -4.86 -8.08 5.67
C TYR A 44 -5.50 -8.79 6.85
N TYR A 45 -4.70 -9.31 7.75
CA TYR A 45 -5.19 -10.04 8.91
C TYR A 45 -6.09 -9.18 9.81
N LEU A 46 -5.64 -7.97 10.15
CA LEU A 46 -6.40 -7.04 10.99
C LEU A 46 -7.69 -6.58 10.34
N THR A 47 -7.64 -6.23 9.06
CA THR A 47 -8.83 -5.78 8.31
C THR A 47 -9.86 -6.90 8.20
N ASN A 48 -9.43 -8.14 7.96
CA ASN A 48 -10.33 -9.30 7.95
C ASN A 48 -11.05 -9.48 9.28
N GLN A 49 -10.33 -9.47 10.39
CA GLN A 49 -10.94 -9.59 11.71
C GLN A 49 -11.91 -8.45 12.01
N LEU A 50 -11.48 -7.23 11.71
CA LEU A 50 -12.29 -6.04 12.01
C LEU A 50 -13.59 -6.02 11.20
N ILE A 51 -13.53 -6.34 9.90
CA ILE A 51 -14.72 -6.40 9.05
C ILE A 51 -15.68 -7.53 9.48
N LEU A 52 -15.15 -8.72 9.76
CA LEU A 52 -15.98 -9.82 10.24
C LEU A 52 -16.69 -9.43 11.54
N THR A 53 -15.96 -8.91 12.52
CA THR A 53 -16.55 -8.50 13.81
C THR A 53 -17.57 -7.37 13.64
N GLN A 54 -17.25 -6.36 12.87
CA GLN A 54 -18.14 -5.23 12.64
C GLN A 54 -19.41 -5.66 11.86
N THR A 55 -19.24 -6.51 10.86
CA THR A 55 -20.37 -7.04 10.07
C THR A 55 -21.27 -7.92 10.91
N THR A 56 -20.72 -8.86 11.69
CA THR A 56 -21.53 -9.72 12.57
C THR A 56 -22.25 -8.94 13.66
N ASN A 57 -21.63 -7.88 14.21
CA ASN A 57 -22.30 -6.99 15.17
C ASN A 57 -23.46 -6.23 14.53
N THR A 58 -23.28 -5.67 13.33
CA THR A 58 -24.36 -4.99 12.61
C THR A 58 -25.49 -5.96 12.26
N MET A 59 -25.14 -7.15 11.78
CA MET A 59 -26.10 -8.20 11.48
C MET A 59 -26.86 -8.62 12.74
N SER A 60 -26.19 -8.77 13.90
CA SER A 60 -26.83 -9.08 15.17
C SER A 60 -27.83 -8.01 15.59
N TYR A 61 -27.48 -6.75 15.44
CA TYR A 61 -28.37 -5.65 15.78
C TYR A 61 -29.65 -5.68 14.93
N THR A 62 -29.53 -5.74 13.60
CA THR A 62 -30.67 -5.77 12.69
C THR A 62 -31.51 -7.02 12.85
N TYR A 63 -30.89 -8.17 13.12
CA TYR A 63 -31.55 -9.43 13.38
C TYR A 63 -32.38 -9.39 14.68
N ASN A 64 -31.80 -8.89 15.79
CA ASN A 64 -32.47 -8.76 17.07
C ASN A 64 -33.63 -7.75 17.00
N GLU A 65 -33.45 -6.65 16.25
CA GLU A 65 -34.54 -5.70 16.02
C GLU A 65 -35.72 -6.35 15.28
N ALA A 66 -35.43 -7.12 14.24
CA ALA A 66 -36.46 -7.79 13.45
C ALA A 66 -37.20 -8.87 14.27
N ILE A 67 -36.50 -9.68 15.05
CA ILE A 67 -37.16 -10.64 15.98
C ILE A 67 -38.06 -9.88 16.93
N SER A 68 -37.58 -8.85 17.58
CA SER A 68 -38.37 -8.06 18.53
C SER A 68 -39.62 -7.43 17.87
N MET A 69 -39.54 -7.06 16.60
CA MET A 69 -40.68 -6.54 15.85
C MET A 69 -41.67 -7.65 15.44
N LEU A 70 -41.15 -8.80 14.98
CA LEU A 70 -42.00 -9.95 14.65
C LEU A 70 -42.75 -10.44 15.88
N ASP A 71 -42.06 -10.61 17.01
CA ASP A 71 -42.70 -10.98 18.28
C ASP A 71 -43.79 -9.97 18.66
N ARG A 72 -43.51 -8.66 18.61
CA ARG A 72 -44.53 -7.65 18.88
C ARG A 72 -45.71 -7.72 17.93
N TYR A 73 -45.54 -8.05 16.67
CA TYR A 73 -46.62 -8.19 15.71
C TYR A 73 -47.49 -9.40 16.06
N PHE A 74 -46.86 -10.55 16.29
CA PHE A 74 -47.59 -11.76 16.63
C PHE A 74 -48.25 -11.71 18.02
N ASP A 75 -47.56 -11.17 19.02
CA ASP A 75 -48.11 -10.91 20.36
C ASP A 75 -49.29 -9.96 20.31
N SER A 76 -49.26 -8.93 19.45
CA SER A 76 -50.39 -8.00 19.29
C SER A 76 -51.62 -8.67 18.69
N MET A 77 -51.40 -9.61 17.74
CA MET A 77 -52.53 -10.41 17.19
C MET A 77 -53.13 -11.32 18.24
N GLU A 78 -52.31 -12.01 19.04
CA GLU A 78 -52.78 -12.82 20.14
C GLU A 78 -53.53 -12.04 21.22
N ALA A 79 -52.95 -10.88 21.60
CA ALA A 79 -53.58 -9.98 22.57
C ALA A 79 -54.92 -9.45 22.06
N ALA A 80 -54.98 -9.06 20.79
CA ALA A 80 -56.24 -8.65 20.15
C ALA A 80 -57.24 -9.81 20.12
N MET A 81 -56.80 -11.02 19.76
CA MET A 81 -57.65 -12.22 19.76
C MET A 81 -58.20 -12.48 21.15
N ARG A 82 -57.38 -12.51 22.20
CA ARG A 82 -57.79 -12.68 23.59
C ARG A 82 -58.80 -11.60 24.02
N ASN A 83 -58.50 -10.33 23.69
CA ASN A 83 -59.40 -9.21 24.06
C ASN A 83 -60.77 -9.31 23.39
N ILE A 84 -60.81 -9.69 22.12
CA ILE A 84 -62.06 -9.82 21.37
C ILE A 84 -62.85 -11.03 21.84
N LEU A 85 -62.23 -12.21 21.93
CA LEU A 85 -62.90 -13.46 22.31
C LEU A 85 -63.42 -13.47 23.75
N SER A 86 -62.79 -12.74 24.68
CA SER A 86 -63.23 -12.64 26.07
C SER A 86 -64.43 -11.70 26.27
N ASN A 87 -64.88 -11.04 25.20
CA ASN A 87 -65.94 -10.05 25.30
C ASN A 87 -67.33 -10.64 25.06
N GLU A 88 -68.23 -10.39 25.97
CA GLU A 88 -69.66 -10.89 25.89
C GLU A 88 -70.39 -10.32 24.67
N GLU A 89 -70.04 -9.06 24.25
CA GLU A 89 -70.72 -8.45 23.09
C GLU A 89 -70.36 -9.19 21.79
N VAL A 90 -69.09 -9.68 21.66
CA VAL A 90 -68.70 -10.49 20.51
C VAL A 90 -69.45 -11.83 20.46
N TYR A 91 -69.59 -12.45 21.64
CA TYR A 91 -70.39 -13.68 21.74
C TYR A 91 -71.84 -13.43 21.32
N LYS A 92 -72.48 -12.33 21.77
CA LYS A 92 -73.85 -11.94 21.39
C LYS A 92 -73.98 -11.66 19.88
N VAL A 93 -72.98 -11.05 19.26
CA VAL A 93 -72.98 -10.89 17.79
C VAL A 93 -72.86 -12.24 17.11
N ALA A 94 -71.99 -13.15 17.60
CA ALA A 94 -71.80 -14.50 17.03
C ALA A 94 -73.04 -15.38 17.11
N VAL A 95 -73.75 -15.37 18.22
CA VAL A 95 -74.99 -16.10 18.41
C VAL A 95 -76.16 -15.60 17.52
N GLY A 96 -76.10 -14.32 17.13
CA GLY A 96 -77.04 -13.73 16.16
C GLY A 96 -78.44 -13.49 16.66
N SER A 97 -78.95 -14.21 17.66
CA SER A 97 -80.17 -13.91 18.36
C SER A 97 -80.25 -14.66 19.71
N ILE A 98 -80.41 -13.92 20.76
CA ILE A 98 -80.87 -14.44 22.04
C ILE A 98 -82.39 -14.30 22.01
N GLU A 99 -83.18 -15.38 22.41
CA GLU A 99 -84.60 -15.29 22.49
C GLU A 99 -85.01 -14.06 23.32
N GLY A 100 -85.87 -13.17 22.71
CA GLY A 100 -86.29 -11.91 23.33
C GLY A 100 -85.52 -10.66 23.00
N ASP A 101 -84.42 -10.72 22.25
CA ASP A 101 -83.68 -9.52 21.85
C ASP A 101 -84.35 -8.79 20.69
N THR A 102 -84.54 -7.47 20.89
CA THR A 102 -85.02 -6.56 19.84
C THR A 102 -83.89 -6.28 18.80
N VAL A 103 -84.28 -5.98 17.55
CA VAL A 103 -83.40 -5.61 16.47
C VAL A 103 -82.50 -4.40 16.92
N PHE A 104 -83.02 -3.53 17.75
CA PHE A 104 -82.28 -2.39 18.30
C PHE A 104 -81.14 -2.84 19.20
N ARG A 105 -81.32 -3.82 20.08
CA ARG A 105 -80.28 -4.36 20.94
C ARG A 105 -79.14 -5.06 20.10
N GLN A 106 -79.59 -5.83 19.12
CA GLN A 106 -78.63 -6.49 18.22
C GLN A 106 -77.75 -5.49 17.46
N LYS A 107 -78.36 -4.38 16.99
CA LYS A 107 -77.59 -3.27 16.37
C LYS A 107 -76.70 -2.58 17.36
N ALA A 108 -77.03 -2.49 18.61
CA ALA A 108 -76.20 -1.95 19.66
C ALA A 108 -74.97 -2.82 19.91
N TYR A 109 -75.09 -4.14 19.96
CA TYR A 109 -73.96 -5.08 20.07
C TYR A 109 -73.01 -5.01 18.85
N TYR A 110 -73.57 -4.95 17.65
CA TYR A 110 -72.82 -4.73 16.41
C TYR A 110 -72.04 -3.48 16.45
N ASN A 111 -72.63 -2.33 16.78
CA ASN A 111 -71.92 -1.04 16.85
C ASN A 111 -70.83 -1.05 17.92
N ALA A 112 -71.02 -1.70 19.05
CA ALA A 112 -70.07 -1.87 20.10
C ALA A 112 -68.84 -2.69 19.61
N PHE A 113 -69.10 -3.77 18.89
CA PHE A 113 -68.07 -4.60 18.26
C PHE A 113 -67.25 -3.79 17.24
N ILE A 114 -67.89 -3.12 16.28
CA ILE A 114 -67.24 -2.31 15.27
C ILE A 114 -66.35 -1.20 15.91
N LYS A 115 -66.90 -0.54 16.91
CA LYS A 115 -66.13 0.46 17.64
C LYS A 115 -64.88 -0.13 18.31
N ARG A 116 -65.00 -1.32 18.90
CA ARG A 116 -63.91 -2.02 19.57
C ARG A 116 -62.80 -2.42 18.61
N ILE A 117 -63.14 -3.04 17.48
CA ILE A 117 -62.17 -3.43 16.48
C ILE A 117 -61.46 -2.19 15.87
N GLY A 118 -62.20 -1.08 15.71
CA GLY A 118 -61.60 0.19 15.29
C GLY A 118 -60.52 0.69 16.25
N TYR A 119 -60.73 0.60 17.58
CA TYR A 119 -59.71 0.93 18.56
C TYR A 119 -58.50 -0.01 18.52
N ILE A 120 -58.75 -1.33 18.38
CA ILE A 120 -57.67 -2.32 18.31
C ILE A 120 -56.81 -2.06 17.07
N ARG A 121 -57.44 -1.84 15.91
CA ARG A 121 -56.68 -1.51 14.65
C ARG A 121 -55.90 -0.22 14.77
N LEU A 122 -56.41 0.77 15.50
CA LEU A 122 -55.68 2.04 15.69
C LEU A 122 -54.43 1.88 16.56
N LEU A 123 -54.49 0.98 17.55
CA LEU A 123 -53.42 0.81 18.55
C LEU A 123 -52.46 -0.33 18.27
N SER A 124 -52.71 -1.13 17.24
CA SER A 124 -51.97 -2.35 16.91
C SER A 124 -51.53 -2.32 15.43
N PRO A 125 -50.45 -3.03 15.05
CA PRO A 125 -50.04 -3.16 13.66
C PRO A 125 -50.98 -4.04 12.78
N ILE A 126 -52.18 -4.31 13.26
CA ILE A 126 -53.18 -5.19 12.64
C ILE A 126 -53.87 -4.47 11.48
N ASP A 127 -53.93 -5.12 10.32
CA ASP A 127 -54.55 -4.57 9.10
C ASP A 127 -56.02 -4.91 8.97
N GLY A 128 -56.40 -6.11 9.38
CA GLY A 128 -57.77 -6.59 9.30
C GLY A 128 -58.22 -7.35 10.54
N ILE A 129 -59.49 -7.20 10.90
CA ILE A 129 -60.17 -8.03 11.90
C ILE A 129 -61.49 -8.42 11.29
N ARG A 130 -61.71 -9.73 11.06
CA ARG A 130 -62.87 -10.27 10.38
C ARG A 130 -63.55 -11.32 11.26
N LEU A 131 -64.86 -11.15 11.48
CA LEU A 131 -65.66 -12.10 12.22
C LEU A 131 -66.59 -12.85 11.27
N TYR A 132 -66.41 -14.13 11.16
CA TYR A 132 -67.33 -15.03 10.38
C TYR A 132 -68.39 -15.64 11.29
N VAL A 133 -69.64 -15.35 11.03
CA VAL A 133 -70.79 -15.77 11.88
C VAL A 133 -71.77 -16.71 11.13
N LYS A 134 -72.33 -17.65 11.84
CA LYS A 134 -73.39 -18.53 11.32
C LYS A 134 -74.76 -17.82 11.46
N SER A 135 -74.95 -16.75 10.66
CA SER A 135 -76.16 -15.94 10.72
C SER A 135 -76.68 -15.69 9.32
N ASP A 136 -77.95 -15.94 9.12
CA ASP A 136 -78.69 -15.66 7.87
C ASP A 136 -79.29 -14.25 7.83
N ARG A 137 -78.84 -13.36 8.74
CA ARG A 137 -79.40 -12.01 8.87
C ARG A 137 -78.60 -10.98 8.14
N PRO A 138 -79.11 -10.44 7.01
CA PRO A 138 -78.33 -9.54 6.15
C PRO A 138 -77.90 -8.19 6.77
N TYR A 139 -78.54 -7.76 7.87
CA TYR A 139 -78.22 -6.48 8.56
C TYR A 139 -77.03 -6.57 9.50
N ILE A 140 -76.51 -7.78 9.75
CA ILE A 140 -75.29 -7.96 10.56
C ILE A 140 -74.03 -8.09 9.64
N ILE A 141 -74.22 -8.66 8.46
CA ILE A 141 -73.19 -8.88 7.50
C ILE A 141 -72.89 -7.53 6.78
N ASN A 142 -71.67 -7.02 6.84
CA ASN A 142 -71.31 -5.78 6.21
C ASN A 142 -70.19 -5.91 5.15
N ASP A 143 -69.70 -7.13 4.90
CA ASP A 143 -68.62 -7.44 3.95
C ASP A 143 -67.28 -6.68 4.15
N GLU A 144 -67.12 -6.02 5.32
CA GLU A 144 -65.85 -5.38 5.73
C GLU A 144 -65.28 -6.06 6.97
N GLU A 145 -66.06 -6.20 8.05
CA GLU A 145 -65.63 -6.78 9.33
C GLU A 145 -66.41 -8.04 9.72
N ILE A 146 -67.71 -8.17 9.29
CA ILE A 146 -68.54 -9.32 9.62
C ILE A 146 -69.03 -9.99 8.35
N PHE A 147 -68.65 -11.24 8.22
CA PHE A 147 -68.94 -12.09 7.07
C PHE A 147 -69.87 -13.30 7.44
N SER A 148 -70.54 -13.85 6.44
CA SER A 148 -71.19 -15.12 6.62
C SER A 148 -70.16 -16.26 6.69
N LEU A 149 -70.32 -17.16 7.67
CA LEU A 149 -69.47 -18.36 7.78
C LEU A 149 -69.64 -19.28 6.58
N ASN A 150 -70.83 -19.30 5.97
CA ASN A 150 -71.13 -20.10 4.78
C ASN A 150 -70.26 -19.71 3.58
N ALA A 151 -69.82 -18.44 3.53
CA ALA A 151 -68.92 -17.96 2.46
C ALA A 151 -67.51 -18.61 2.47
N VAL A 152 -67.13 -19.14 3.63
CA VAL A 152 -65.75 -19.71 3.82
C VAL A 152 -65.79 -21.22 4.09
N GLU A 153 -66.94 -21.85 4.13
CA GLU A 153 -67.15 -23.32 4.39
C GLU A 153 -66.29 -24.19 3.42
N ASN A 154 -66.13 -23.76 2.18
CA ASN A 154 -65.37 -24.46 1.17
C ASN A 154 -63.86 -24.12 1.19
N SER A 155 -63.47 -23.14 1.97
CA SER A 155 -62.06 -22.74 2.05
C SER A 155 -61.18 -23.81 2.73
N GLU A 156 -59.95 -23.96 2.27
CA GLU A 156 -59.03 -24.98 2.76
C GLU A 156 -58.68 -24.73 4.24
N TRP A 157 -58.49 -23.47 4.59
CA TRP A 157 -58.17 -23.08 5.97
C TRP A 157 -59.30 -23.39 6.96
N TYR A 158 -60.59 -23.25 6.55
CA TYR A 158 -61.72 -23.56 7.40
C TYR A 158 -61.90 -25.07 7.56
N LYS A 159 -61.63 -25.86 6.53
CA LYS A 159 -61.64 -27.32 6.58
C LYS A 159 -60.59 -27.85 7.54
N ASN A 160 -59.35 -27.26 7.47
CA ASN A 160 -58.26 -27.60 8.36
C ASN A 160 -58.58 -27.22 9.82
N LEU A 161 -59.18 -26.06 10.04
CA LEU A 161 -59.68 -25.64 11.37
C LEU A 161 -60.70 -26.63 12.02
N ARG A 162 -61.55 -27.25 11.23
CA ARG A 162 -62.51 -28.24 11.72
C ARG A 162 -61.86 -29.59 12.04
N THR A 163 -60.81 -29.97 11.38
CA THR A 163 -60.08 -31.23 11.60
C THR A 163 -59.15 -31.19 12.79
N GLU A 164 -58.56 -30.08 13.02
CA GLU A 164 -57.64 -29.85 14.14
C GLU A 164 -58.41 -29.28 15.34
N LYS A 165 -58.45 -30.00 16.43
CA LYS A 165 -59.20 -29.61 17.65
C LYS A 165 -58.62 -28.41 18.42
N ASN A 166 -57.62 -27.73 17.88
CA ASN A 166 -57.05 -26.54 18.50
C ASN A 166 -57.88 -25.30 18.20
N SER A 167 -58.20 -24.53 19.23
CA SER A 167 -59.05 -23.33 19.10
C SER A 167 -58.34 -22.11 18.48
N ARG A 168 -57.05 -22.23 18.18
CA ARG A 168 -56.20 -21.13 17.64
C ARG A 168 -55.25 -21.65 16.59
N HIS A 169 -55.22 -21.05 15.43
CA HIS A 169 -54.39 -21.48 14.31
C HIS A 169 -53.83 -20.30 13.56
N TRP A 170 -52.57 -20.46 13.13
CA TRP A 170 -51.94 -19.54 12.21
C TRP A 170 -52.20 -19.97 10.78
N ILE A 171 -52.52 -19.00 9.91
CA ILE A 171 -52.62 -19.21 8.49
C ILE A 171 -51.54 -18.44 7.79
N ILE A 172 -50.82 -19.14 6.94
CA ILE A 172 -49.68 -18.63 6.21
C ILE A 172 -50.13 -18.17 4.82
N PRO A 173 -49.60 -17.07 4.25
CA PRO A 173 -50.06 -16.49 2.97
C PRO A 173 -50.11 -17.46 1.79
N ASN A 174 -49.23 -18.44 1.73
CA ASN A 174 -49.15 -19.36 0.60
C ASN A 174 -50.18 -20.50 0.61
N TYR A 175 -50.94 -20.68 1.70
CA TYR A 175 -51.91 -21.79 1.87
C TYR A 175 -53.35 -21.37 1.66
N ILE A 176 -53.65 -20.09 1.47
CA ILE A 176 -55.02 -19.63 1.23
C ILE A 176 -55.16 -19.18 -0.21
N LYS A 177 -55.84 -19.98 -1.02
CA LYS A 177 -56.53 -19.46 -2.20
C LYS A 177 -57.83 -18.85 -1.70
N GLU A 178 -57.90 -17.52 -1.64
CA GLU A 178 -59.15 -16.82 -1.44
C GLU A 178 -60.07 -17.08 -2.64
N PRO A 179 -61.43 -16.99 -2.48
CA PRO A 179 -62.35 -17.20 -3.58
C PRO A 179 -62.11 -16.34 -4.80
N ASP A 180 -61.42 -15.22 -4.63
CA ASP A 180 -61.07 -14.23 -5.69
C ASP A 180 -59.81 -14.56 -6.48
N GLY A 181 -59.13 -15.68 -6.21
CA GLY A 181 -58.00 -16.17 -7.02
C GLY A 181 -56.66 -15.54 -6.70
N GLU A 182 -56.55 -14.52 -5.86
CA GLU A 182 -55.33 -13.98 -5.34
C GLU A 182 -54.82 -14.81 -4.16
N GLY A 183 -53.58 -15.24 -4.17
CA GLY A 183 -52.95 -15.90 -3.01
C GLY A 183 -53.04 -15.00 -1.79
N SER A 184 -53.23 -15.60 -0.59
CA SER A 184 -53.41 -14.80 0.64
C SER A 184 -52.31 -13.73 0.79
N ARG A 185 -52.76 -12.49 0.88
CA ARG A 185 -51.92 -11.32 1.13
C ARG A 185 -51.56 -11.19 2.61
N PHE A 186 -52.20 -11.98 3.49
CA PHE A 186 -52.14 -11.76 4.92
C PHE A 186 -51.58 -12.96 5.67
N PHE A 187 -50.80 -12.68 6.69
CA PHE A 187 -50.57 -13.58 7.82
C PHE A 187 -51.79 -13.46 8.72
N SER A 188 -52.50 -14.59 8.98
CA SER A 188 -53.76 -14.55 9.71
C SER A 188 -53.68 -15.43 10.95
N TYR A 189 -54.25 -14.92 12.03
CA TYR A 189 -54.41 -15.65 13.26
C TYR A 189 -55.90 -15.91 13.51
N LEU A 190 -56.30 -17.20 13.67
CA LEU A 190 -57.67 -17.62 13.83
C LEU A 190 -57.98 -17.95 15.27
N GLY A 191 -59.16 -17.54 15.71
CA GLY A 191 -59.79 -17.99 16.96
C GLY A 191 -61.21 -18.45 16.73
N VAL A 192 -61.59 -19.55 17.34
CA VAL A 192 -62.91 -20.15 17.19
C VAL A 192 -63.80 -19.90 18.42
N ILE A 193 -64.99 -19.48 18.19
CA ILE A 193 -66.03 -19.35 19.22
C ILE A 193 -66.92 -20.54 19.10
N TYR A 194 -67.05 -21.35 20.15
CA TYR A 194 -67.96 -22.52 20.24
C TYR A 194 -69.17 -22.21 21.09
N ARG A 195 -70.22 -22.95 20.85
CA ARG A 195 -71.35 -22.95 21.78
C ARG A 195 -70.95 -23.67 23.07
N PRO A 196 -71.36 -23.15 24.24
CA PRO A 196 -71.11 -23.86 25.49
C PRO A 196 -71.75 -25.27 25.59
N ASP A 197 -72.86 -25.48 24.87
CA ASP A 197 -73.59 -26.72 24.83
C ASP A 197 -73.26 -27.67 23.68
N ALA A 198 -72.44 -27.16 22.69
CA ALA A 198 -72.11 -27.96 21.51
C ALA A 198 -70.67 -27.55 21.04
N LEU A 199 -69.63 -28.08 21.69
CA LEU A 199 -68.19 -27.80 21.37
C LEU A 199 -67.73 -28.44 20.06
N SER A 200 -68.60 -29.15 19.32
CA SER A 200 -68.22 -29.79 18.06
C SER A 200 -68.47 -28.94 16.82
N GLU A 201 -69.29 -27.89 16.93
CA GLU A 201 -69.56 -26.98 15.83
C GLU A 201 -69.12 -25.54 16.15
N PRO A 202 -68.29 -24.89 15.32
CA PRO A 202 -67.97 -23.51 15.50
C PRO A 202 -69.22 -22.63 15.30
N LEU A 203 -69.45 -21.74 16.26
CA LEU A 203 -70.44 -20.68 16.19
C LEU A 203 -70.05 -19.54 15.35
N ALA A 204 -68.79 -19.12 15.54
CA ALA A 204 -68.08 -18.05 14.77
C ALA A 204 -66.64 -18.31 14.73
N VAL A 205 -65.99 -17.74 13.72
CA VAL A 205 -64.50 -17.68 13.59
C VAL A 205 -64.08 -16.24 13.51
N LEU A 206 -63.13 -15.89 14.38
CA LEU A 206 -62.47 -14.59 14.35
C LEU A 206 -61.15 -14.74 13.62
N ARG A 207 -60.89 -13.91 12.62
CA ARG A 207 -59.65 -13.84 11.85
C ARG A 207 -59.00 -12.46 12.04
N ILE A 208 -57.78 -12.46 12.44
CA ILE A 208 -56.96 -11.24 12.58
C ILE A 208 -55.84 -11.31 11.57
N ASP A 209 -55.67 -10.25 10.79
CA ASP A 209 -54.79 -10.19 9.63
C ASP A 209 -53.71 -9.15 9.80
N ILE A 210 -52.45 -9.51 9.43
CA ILE A 210 -51.34 -8.59 9.19
C ILE A 210 -50.91 -8.75 7.74
N ASP A 211 -50.71 -7.62 7.04
CA ASP A 211 -50.25 -7.62 5.66
C ASP A 211 -48.86 -8.24 5.57
N LYS A 212 -48.67 -9.17 4.63
CA LYS A 212 -47.36 -9.83 4.37
C LYS A 212 -46.30 -8.83 4.03
N ASP A 213 -46.62 -7.70 3.40
CA ASP A 213 -45.66 -6.68 3.01
C ASP A 213 -44.91 -6.09 4.23
N LYS A 214 -45.60 -5.99 5.39
CA LYS A 214 -44.99 -5.56 6.66
C LYS A 214 -43.97 -6.59 7.17
N ILE A 215 -44.30 -7.86 7.11
CA ILE A 215 -43.42 -8.96 7.51
C ILE A 215 -42.23 -9.02 6.52
N GLU A 216 -42.54 -8.91 5.24
CA GLU A 216 -41.51 -8.90 4.18
C GLU A 216 -40.52 -7.77 4.36
N GLU A 217 -40.98 -6.56 4.64
CA GLU A 217 -40.12 -5.42 4.91
C GLU A 217 -39.15 -5.70 6.07
N LEU A 218 -39.64 -6.31 7.16
CA LEU A 218 -38.80 -6.69 8.30
C LEU A 218 -37.76 -7.74 7.90
N LEU A 219 -38.14 -8.76 7.16
CA LEU A 219 -37.23 -9.79 6.69
C LEU A 219 -36.21 -9.25 5.68
N GLN A 220 -36.60 -8.28 4.85
CA GLN A 220 -35.67 -7.61 3.92
C GLN A 220 -34.62 -6.77 4.63
N ARG A 221 -34.92 -6.17 5.78
CA ARG A 221 -33.96 -5.43 6.60
C ARG A 221 -32.83 -6.31 7.13
N ILE A 222 -33.11 -7.59 7.39
CA ILE A 222 -32.11 -8.59 7.80
C ILE A 222 -31.27 -9.06 6.61
N LYS A 223 -31.78 -8.89 5.40
CA LYS A 223 -31.08 -9.31 4.18
C LYS A 223 -29.86 -8.45 3.95
N PHE A 224 -28.70 -8.94 4.36
CA PHE A 224 -27.42 -8.22 4.27
C PHE A 224 -27.01 -7.91 2.82
N ASN A 225 -27.31 -8.84 1.90
CA ASN A 225 -27.06 -8.71 0.45
C ASN A 225 -28.00 -9.61 -0.35
N SER A 226 -27.90 -9.59 -1.67
CA SER A 226 -28.70 -10.41 -2.58
C SER A 226 -28.54 -11.92 -2.40
N GLU A 227 -27.41 -12.36 -1.81
CA GLU A 227 -27.08 -13.77 -1.59
C GLU A 227 -27.52 -14.28 -0.20
N THR A 228 -28.01 -13.40 0.67
CA THR A 228 -28.50 -13.76 2.00
C THR A 228 -29.84 -14.45 1.89
N SER A 229 -29.99 -15.64 2.51
CA SER A 229 -31.26 -16.30 2.71
C SER A 229 -31.81 -15.95 4.09
N VAL A 230 -33.07 -15.54 4.13
CA VAL A 230 -33.79 -15.23 5.37
C VAL A 230 -35.12 -16.01 5.32
N LEU A 231 -35.31 -16.91 6.28
CA LEU A 231 -36.40 -17.84 6.30
C LEU A 231 -37.14 -17.81 7.64
N LEU A 232 -38.44 -17.78 7.58
CA LEU A 232 -39.33 -18.00 8.71
C LEU A 232 -39.86 -19.43 8.58
N THR A 233 -39.56 -20.29 9.57
CA THR A 233 -39.97 -21.70 9.56
C THR A 233 -40.88 -22.01 10.74
N GLY A 234 -41.87 -22.84 10.54
CA GLY A 234 -42.79 -23.31 11.58
C GLY A 234 -42.98 -24.81 11.45
N GLY A 235 -42.58 -25.58 12.48
CA GLY A 235 -42.55 -27.03 12.42
C GLY A 235 -41.70 -27.55 11.26
N GLU A 236 -42.27 -28.41 10.42
CA GLU A 236 -41.59 -29.01 9.26
C GLU A 236 -41.76 -28.18 7.97
N ASN A 237 -42.23 -26.94 8.04
CA ASN A 237 -42.55 -26.15 6.86
C ASN A 237 -41.84 -24.79 6.85
N ILE A 238 -41.45 -24.33 5.64
CA ILE A 238 -41.05 -22.93 5.43
C ILE A 238 -42.34 -22.11 5.38
N VAL A 239 -42.50 -21.22 6.36
CA VAL A 239 -43.65 -20.32 6.46
C VAL A 239 -43.56 -19.21 5.44
N TYR A 240 -42.42 -18.54 5.39
CA TYR A 240 -42.14 -17.46 4.47
C TYR A 240 -40.63 -17.15 4.41
N GLY A 241 -40.16 -16.56 3.31
CA GLY A 241 -38.80 -16.08 3.27
C GLY A 241 -38.22 -15.89 1.88
N PHE A 242 -36.98 -15.45 1.88
CA PHE A 242 -36.21 -15.23 0.67
C PHE A 242 -35.02 -16.21 0.66
N SER A 243 -34.80 -16.84 -0.47
CA SER A 243 -33.58 -17.62 -0.69
C SER A 243 -32.58 -16.81 -1.52
N GLY A 244 -31.35 -16.72 -1.05
CA GLY A 244 -30.25 -16.13 -1.80
C GLY A 244 -29.86 -17.05 -2.96
N ASN A 245 -29.51 -16.46 -4.11
CA ASN A 245 -29.08 -17.16 -5.32
C ASN A 245 -30.08 -18.17 -5.90
N GLY A 246 -31.36 -18.14 -5.48
CA GLY A 246 -32.39 -19.07 -5.97
C GLY A 246 -32.21 -20.51 -5.52
N GLU A 247 -31.31 -20.80 -4.58
CA GLU A 247 -31.15 -22.12 -3.98
C GLU A 247 -32.37 -22.44 -3.09
N LYS A 248 -33.09 -23.54 -3.37
CA LYS A 248 -34.12 -24.03 -2.50
C LYS A 248 -33.49 -24.78 -1.33
N ILE A 249 -33.42 -24.14 -0.17
CA ILE A 249 -33.00 -24.78 1.06
C ILE A 249 -34.15 -25.61 1.57
N SER A 250 -33.94 -26.90 1.80
CA SER A 250 -34.99 -27.79 2.37
C SER A 250 -35.07 -27.63 3.88
N VAL A 251 -36.24 -27.89 4.45
CA VAL A 251 -36.42 -27.80 5.91
C VAL A 251 -35.58 -28.85 6.64
N ASP A 252 -35.43 -30.05 6.07
CA ASP A 252 -34.56 -31.11 6.63
C ASP A 252 -33.09 -30.70 6.72
N GLU A 253 -32.62 -29.86 5.77
CA GLU A 253 -31.25 -29.32 5.81
C GLU A 253 -31.14 -28.20 6.86
N LEU A 254 -32.18 -27.38 7.02
CA LEU A 254 -32.21 -26.34 8.05
C LEU A 254 -32.28 -26.96 9.46
N SER A 255 -33.04 -28.04 9.66
CA SER A 255 -33.09 -28.71 10.97
C SER A 255 -31.75 -29.29 11.39
N LYS A 256 -30.97 -29.86 10.46
CA LYS A 256 -29.60 -30.32 10.72
C LYS A 256 -28.68 -29.17 11.11
N LEU A 257 -28.80 -28.01 10.45
CA LEU A 257 -28.03 -26.82 10.81
C LEU A 257 -28.46 -26.24 12.16
N GLN A 258 -29.73 -26.43 12.55
CA GLN A 258 -30.27 -26.03 13.85
C GLN A 258 -29.72 -26.88 15.01
N GLU A 259 -29.38 -28.16 14.78
CA GLU A 259 -28.75 -29.02 15.79
C GLU A 259 -27.31 -28.59 16.15
N GLU A 260 -26.58 -27.97 15.23
CA GLU A 260 -25.25 -27.47 15.41
C GLU A 260 -25.17 -26.04 16.02
N ARG A 261 -26.30 -25.51 16.53
CA ARG A 261 -26.43 -24.10 16.93
C ARG A 261 -25.83 -23.76 18.28
N ASP A 262 -25.30 -22.53 18.38
CA ASP A 262 -25.13 -21.79 19.62
C ASP A 262 -26.26 -20.76 19.73
N GLU A 263 -27.09 -20.87 20.77
CA GLU A 263 -28.49 -20.31 20.84
C GLU A 263 -28.60 -18.78 20.72
N SER A 264 -27.54 -18.02 20.60
CA SER A 264 -27.63 -16.54 20.51
C SER A 264 -26.60 -15.89 19.61
N ASN A 265 -25.72 -16.67 19.00
CA ASN A 265 -24.59 -16.14 18.24
C ASN A 265 -24.59 -16.61 16.78
N TRP A 266 -23.90 -15.81 15.93
CA TRP A 266 -23.61 -16.20 14.58
C TRP A 266 -22.61 -17.35 14.55
N THR A 267 -22.99 -18.49 13.97
CA THR A 267 -22.18 -19.70 13.87
C THR A 267 -21.70 -19.90 12.44
N PHE A 268 -20.48 -20.38 12.27
CA PHE A 268 -19.95 -20.73 10.95
C PHE A 268 -20.33 -22.16 10.60
N VAL A 269 -21.10 -22.32 9.54
CA VAL A 269 -21.54 -23.63 9.05
C VAL A 269 -21.03 -23.85 7.61
N LYS A 270 -20.81 -25.10 7.25
CA LYS A 270 -20.45 -25.49 5.89
C LYS A 270 -21.65 -26.16 5.23
N TYR A 271 -22.20 -25.50 4.20
CA TYR A 271 -23.31 -25.99 3.43
C TYR A 271 -22.95 -26.00 1.93
N ASN A 272 -23.21 -27.10 1.20
CA ASN A 272 -22.86 -27.29 -0.21
C ASN A 272 -21.41 -26.87 -0.56
N SER A 273 -20.43 -27.25 0.26
CA SER A 273 -19.01 -26.88 0.13
C SER A 273 -18.69 -25.40 0.32
N LEU A 274 -19.67 -24.54 0.53
CA LEU A 274 -19.52 -23.13 0.84
C LEU A 274 -19.59 -22.90 2.35
N LYS A 275 -18.94 -21.85 2.82
CA LYS A 275 -19.02 -21.42 4.21
C LYS A 275 -20.08 -20.33 4.34
N TYR A 276 -21.01 -20.55 5.27
CA TYR A 276 -22.05 -19.62 5.63
C TYR A 276 -21.89 -19.16 7.08
N ILE A 277 -22.38 -17.97 7.35
CA ILE A 277 -22.63 -17.46 8.69
C ILE A 277 -24.13 -17.66 8.92
N PHE A 278 -24.45 -18.38 9.96
CA PHE A 278 -25.80 -18.87 10.26
C PHE A 278 -26.25 -18.38 11.63
N ARG A 279 -27.49 -17.97 11.74
CA ARG A 279 -28.19 -17.72 13.01
C ARG A 279 -29.62 -18.12 12.88
N THR A 280 -30.13 -18.78 13.90
CA THR A 280 -31.55 -19.13 14.05
C THR A 280 -32.01 -18.84 15.46
N GLU A 281 -33.23 -18.35 15.62
CA GLU A 281 -33.79 -18.01 16.91
C GLU A 281 -35.30 -18.24 16.88
N MET A 282 -35.87 -18.77 17.97
CA MET A 282 -37.26 -19.02 18.10
C MET A 282 -38.02 -17.76 18.47
N LEU A 283 -39.17 -17.52 17.84
CA LEU A 283 -40.07 -16.43 18.18
C LEU A 283 -40.92 -16.80 19.41
N ASN A 284 -41.12 -15.85 20.32
CA ASN A 284 -41.81 -16.09 21.59
C ASN A 284 -43.33 -16.33 21.42
N ALA A 285 -43.93 -15.74 20.40
CA ALA A 285 -45.38 -15.78 20.19
C ALA A 285 -45.90 -17.09 19.57
N ASN A 286 -45.03 -17.83 18.90
CA ASN A 286 -45.36 -19.09 18.23
C ASN A 286 -44.08 -19.92 18.08
N ASP A 287 -44.17 -21.20 17.90
CA ASP A 287 -42.99 -22.10 17.74
C ASP A 287 -42.29 -21.93 16.37
N TRP A 288 -42.24 -20.71 15.86
CA TRP A 288 -41.58 -20.40 14.60
C TRP A 288 -40.15 -19.96 14.84
N TYR A 289 -39.29 -20.25 13.87
CA TYR A 289 -37.91 -19.88 13.90
C TYR A 289 -37.60 -18.88 12.78
N LEU A 290 -36.91 -17.79 13.14
CA LEU A 290 -36.30 -16.91 12.18
C LEU A 290 -34.90 -17.41 11.91
N THR A 291 -34.58 -17.69 10.66
CA THR A 291 -33.28 -18.22 10.25
C THR A 291 -32.65 -17.31 9.21
N SER A 292 -31.39 -16.95 9.41
CA SER A 292 -30.59 -16.17 8.45
C SER A 292 -29.32 -16.92 8.09
N LEU A 293 -29.09 -17.09 6.77
CA LEU A 293 -27.86 -17.68 6.22
C LEU A 293 -27.21 -16.66 5.29
N VAL A 294 -25.97 -16.31 5.60
CA VAL A 294 -25.17 -15.35 4.83
C VAL A 294 -23.91 -16.04 4.32
N PRO A 295 -23.68 -16.11 3.00
CA PRO A 295 -22.44 -16.66 2.46
C PRO A 295 -21.24 -15.83 2.93
N GLN A 296 -20.21 -16.48 3.48
CA GLN A 296 -18.98 -15.79 3.91
C GLN A 296 -18.28 -15.08 2.75
N SER A 297 -18.34 -15.67 1.56
CA SER A 297 -17.79 -15.10 0.33
C SER A 297 -18.34 -13.72 0.02
N SER A 298 -19.63 -13.50 0.25
CA SER A 298 -20.29 -12.23 -0.06
C SER A 298 -19.90 -11.09 0.87
N ILE A 299 -19.50 -11.38 2.09
CA ILE A 299 -18.90 -10.40 3.02
C ILE A 299 -17.50 -10.04 2.55
N LEU A 300 -16.74 -11.03 2.07
CA LEU A 300 -15.34 -10.85 1.64
C LEU A 300 -15.21 -10.17 0.27
N GLN A 301 -16.20 -10.23 -0.60
CA GLN A 301 -16.17 -9.61 -1.93
C GLN A 301 -15.94 -8.09 -1.87
N LYS A 302 -16.67 -7.39 -1.01
CA LYS A 302 -16.48 -5.93 -0.82
C LYS A 302 -15.07 -5.58 -0.34
N GLN A 303 -14.45 -6.49 0.39
CA GLN A 303 -13.11 -6.35 0.92
C GLN A 303 -12.04 -6.51 -0.16
N GLN A 304 -12.27 -7.33 -1.19
CA GLN A 304 -11.30 -7.54 -2.28
C GLN A 304 -10.97 -6.23 -3.02
N ILE A 305 -11.96 -5.37 -3.23
CA ILE A 305 -11.75 -4.06 -3.89
C ILE A 305 -10.86 -3.16 -3.04
N LEU A 306 -11.15 -3.05 -1.74
CA LEU A 306 -10.33 -2.27 -0.80
C LEU A 306 -8.89 -2.79 -0.75
N TYR A 307 -8.76 -4.12 -0.77
CA TYR A 307 -7.47 -4.79 -0.75
C TYR A 307 -6.66 -4.54 -2.01
N LEU A 308 -7.30 -4.64 -3.17
CA LEU A 308 -6.68 -4.35 -4.46
C LEU A 308 -6.22 -2.89 -4.53
N THR A 309 -7.05 -1.96 -4.06
CA THR A 309 -6.71 -0.54 -4.00
C THR A 309 -5.49 -0.29 -3.09
N LEU A 310 -5.45 -0.93 -1.93
CA LEU A 310 -4.33 -0.85 -1.00
C LEU A 310 -3.04 -1.41 -1.63
N LEU A 311 -3.12 -2.56 -2.31
CA LEU A 311 -1.98 -3.14 -3.02
C LEU A 311 -1.46 -2.24 -4.14
N ILE A 312 -2.35 -1.67 -4.94
CA ILE A 312 -1.96 -0.75 -6.03
C ILE A 312 -1.29 0.50 -5.48
N THR A 313 -1.82 1.10 -4.41
CA THR A 313 -1.23 2.30 -3.80
C THR A 313 0.14 2.00 -3.20
N LEU A 314 0.29 0.90 -2.47
CA LEU A 314 1.58 0.47 -1.90
C LEU A 314 2.60 0.16 -2.99
N PHE A 315 2.20 -0.50 -4.07
CA PHE A 315 3.06 -0.78 -5.22
C PHE A 315 3.49 0.52 -5.90
N GLY A 316 2.59 1.49 -6.06
CA GLY A 316 2.92 2.82 -6.59
C GLY A 316 3.95 3.56 -5.75
N ILE A 317 3.77 3.57 -4.43
CA ILE A 317 4.73 4.16 -3.47
C ILE A 317 6.08 3.46 -3.55
N ALA A 318 6.09 2.12 -3.63
CA ALA A 318 7.33 1.34 -3.75
C ALA A 318 8.09 1.66 -5.05
N LEU A 319 7.39 1.81 -6.18
CA LEU A 319 7.96 2.16 -7.48
C LEU A 319 8.59 3.56 -7.46
N ILE A 320 7.88 4.55 -6.91
CA ILE A 320 8.38 5.92 -6.78
C ILE A 320 9.60 5.96 -5.86
N SER A 321 9.52 5.31 -4.70
CA SER A 321 10.62 5.24 -3.72
C SER A 321 11.86 4.57 -4.32
N TYR A 322 11.67 3.46 -5.05
CA TYR A 322 12.76 2.78 -5.76
C TYR A 322 13.38 3.67 -6.83
N GLY A 323 12.57 4.36 -7.64
CA GLY A 323 13.04 5.27 -8.67
C GLY A 323 13.90 6.42 -8.11
N LEU A 324 13.44 7.05 -7.03
CA LEU A 324 14.16 8.11 -6.34
C LEU A 324 15.48 7.60 -5.75
N ALA A 325 15.45 6.48 -5.05
CA ALA A 325 16.64 5.89 -4.45
C ALA A 325 17.64 5.44 -5.52
N TYR A 326 17.18 4.80 -6.59
CA TYR A 326 18.03 4.41 -7.72
C TYR A 326 18.72 5.61 -8.36
N SER A 327 17.99 6.71 -8.58
CA SER A 327 18.54 7.96 -9.13
C SER A 327 19.62 8.55 -8.24
N THR A 328 19.35 8.63 -6.92
CA THR A 328 20.29 9.18 -5.93
C THR A 328 21.55 8.32 -5.80
N ILE A 329 21.38 7.01 -5.69
CA ILE A 329 22.49 6.05 -5.60
C ILE A 329 23.35 6.11 -6.86
N LYS A 330 22.74 6.12 -8.05
CA LYS A 330 23.44 6.19 -9.32
C LYS A 330 24.24 7.49 -9.47
N SER A 331 23.67 8.63 -9.06
CA SER A 331 24.35 9.92 -9.08
C SER A 331 25.56 9.95 -8.15
N SER A 332 25.39 9.49 -6.92
CA SER A 332 26.49 9.43 -5.92
C SER A 332 27.60 8.48 -6.34
N LEU A 333 27.24 7.29 -6.82
CA LEU A 333 28.24 6.31 -7.31
C LEU A 333 28.99 6.81 -8.53
N LYS A 334 28.35 7.53 -9.46
CA LYS A 334 29.02 8.13 -10.60
C LYS A 334 30.16 9.07 -10.17
N ARG A 335 29.91 9.91 -9.17
CA ARG A 335 30.94 10.83 -8.62
C ARG A 335 32.09 10.07 -7.97
N ILE A 336 31.83 9.01 -7.22
CA ILE A 336 32.85 8.14 -6.62
C ILE A 336 33.68 7.45 -7.71
N PHE A 337 33.06 6.98 -8.79
CA PHE A 337 33.82 6.38 -9.91
C PHE A 337 34.70 7.38 -10.63
N ILE A 338 34.24 8.63 -10.82
CA ILE A 338 35.05 9.71 -11.39
C ILE A 338 36.25 9.96 -10.49
N LEU A 339 36.02 10.13 -9.18
CA LEU A 339 37.13 10.36 -8.23
C LEU A 339 38.15 9.21 -8.26
N ASN A 340 37.71 7.97 -8.21
CA ASN A 340 38.59 6.81 -8.26
C ASN A 340 39.40 6.75 -9.57
N LYS A 341 38.80 7.12 -10.71
CA LYS A 341 39.47 7.18 -12.00
C LYS A 341 40.57 8.22 -11.99
N GLU A 342 40.28 9.40 -11.44
CA GLU A 342 41.29 10.48 -11.38
C GLU A 342 42.38 10.18 -10.34
N MET A 343 42.05 9.51 -9.23
CA MET A 343 43.06 9.00 -8.29
C MET A 343 44.09 8.07 -8.97
N LYS A 344 43.59 7.14 -9.81
CA LYS A 344 44.46 6.23 -10.57
C LYS A 344 45.33 6.96 -11.59
N ARG A 345 44.87 8.08 -12.16
CA ARG A 345 45.69 8.93 -13.05
C ARG A 345 46.82 9.61 -12.29
N VAL A 346 46.50 10.18 -11.14
CA VAL A 346 47.49 10.78 -10.26
C VAL A 346 48.52 9.73 -9.81
N GLU A 347 48.08 8.50 -9.47
CA GLU A 347 48.96 7.39 -9.14
C GLU A 347 49.94 7.05 -10.31
N SER A 348 49.48 7.17 -11.56
CA SER A 348 50.29 6.96 -12.75
C SER A 348 51.19 8.16 -13.12
N GLY A 349 51.13 9.25 -12.34
CA GLY A 349 51.94 10.44 -12.53
C GLY A 349 51.32 11.54 -13.40
N ASP A 350 50.07 11.37 -13.84
CA ASP A 350 49.37 12.40 -14.62
C ASP A 350 48.62 13.36 -13.69
N LEU A 351 49.22 14.52 -13.43
CA LEU A 351 48.66 15.58 -12.60
C LEU A 351 47.94 16.66 -13.41
N SER A 352 47.91 16.54 -14.74
CA SER A 352 47.40 17.61 -15.62
C SER A 352 45.86 17.80 -15.58
N HIS A 353 45.13 16.84 -15.04
CA HIS A 353 43.70 16.86 -15.00
C HIS A 353 43.16 17.47 -13.70
N LYS A 354 42.34 18.53 -13.85
CA LYS A 354 41.64 19.17 -12.72
C LYS A 354 40.26 18.60 -12.56
N ILE A 355 40.00 17.99 -11.40
CA ILE A 355 38.64 17.55 -11.04
C ILE A 355 37.85 18.82 -10.72
N LYS A 356 36.61 18.90 -11.28
CA LYS A 356 35.62 19.87 -10.81
C LYS A 356 34.85 19.25 -9.68
N PRO A 357 34.95 19.75 -8.44
CA PRO A 357 34.11 19.28 -7.35
C PRO A 357 32.64 19.52 -7.69
N GLU A 358 31.82 18.45 -7.67
CA GLU A 358 30.40 18.52 -7.90
C GLU A 358 29.65 18.18 -6.60
N GLY A 359 28.73 19.06 -6.18
CA GLY A 359 27.92 18.91 -4.97
C GLY A 359 28.59 19.52 -3.72
N SER A 360 27.73 19.75 -2.72
CA SER A 360 28.12 20.29 -1.40
C SER A 360 27.97 19.22 -0.28
N ASP A 361 27.90 17.95 -0.66
CA ASP A 361 27.86 16.79 0.23
C ASP A 361 29.29 16.28 0.56
N GLU A 362 29.34 15.21 1.37
CA GLU A 362 30.62 14.60 1.81
C GLU A 362 31.48 14.13 0.62
N ILE A 363 30.83 13.72 -0.50
CA ILE A 363 31.55 13.32 -1.72
C ILE A 363 32.15 14.57 -2.41
N GLY A 364 31.42 15.67 -2.44
CA GLY A 364 31.90 16.95 -2.95
C GLY A 364 33.10 17.49 -2.15
N GLU A 365 33.04 17.38 -0.81
CA GLU A 365 34.15 17.74 0.08
C GLU A 365 35.38 16.86 -0.16
N LEU A 366 35.17 15.54 -0.32
CA LEU A 366 36.25 14.61 -0.65
C LEU A 366 36.93 14.95 -2.00
N MET A 367 36.10 15.27 -3.02
CA MET A 367 36.61 15.69 -4.33
C MET A 367 37.42 16.99 -4.25
N SER A 368 36.96 17.97 -3.45
CA SER A 368 37.66 19.24 -3.22
C SER A 368 38.99 19.04 -2.51
N SER A 369 39.02 18.20 -1.48
CA SER A 369 40.21 17.85 -0.72
C SER A 369 41.24 17.13 -1.60
N PHE A 370 40.77 16.21 -2.45
CA PHE A 370 41.61 15.52 -3.41
C PHE A 370 42.21 16.50 -4.44
N GLN A 371 41.41 17.44 -4.96
CA GLN A 371 41.91 18.48 -5.88
C GLN A 371 42.94 19.34 -5.24
N ALA A 372 42.74 19.82 -4.00
CA ALA A 372 43.72 20.61 -3.27
C ALA A 372 45.05 19.85 -3.06
N MET A 373 44.95 18.55 -2.76
CA MET A 373 46.13 17.68 -2.63
C MET A 373 46.89 17.56 -3.95
N THR A 374 46.20 17.38 -5.08
CA THR A 374 46.79 17.24 -6.41
C THR A 374 47.51 18.54 -6.81
N LEU A 375 46.90 19.71 -6.59
CA LEU A 375 47.52 21.00 -6.85
C LEU A 375 48.82 21.19 -6.03
N ARG A 376 48.78 20.81 -4.76
CA ARG A 376 49.94 20.90 -3.89
C ARG A 376 51.07 19.94 -4.29
N MET A 377 50.71 18.76 -4.81
CA MET A 377 51.73 17.85 -5.41
C MET A 377 52.36 18.45 -6.67
N GLU A 378 51.58 19.08 -7.56
CA GLU A 378 52.07 19.77 -8.75
C GLU A 378 53.05 20.87 -8.37
N GLU A 379 52.68 21.74 -7.42
CA GLU A 379 53.56 22.79 -6.88
C GLU A 379 54.89 22.23 -6.30
N MET A 380 54.80 21.16 -5.50
CA MET A 380 55.99 20.53 -4.91
C MET A 380 56.92 19.91 -5.96
N ILE A 381 56.36 19.33 -7.02
CA ILE A 381 57.16 18.76 -8.12
C ILE A 381 57.89 19.88 -8.88
N ASP A 382 57.22 20.99 -9.21
CA ASP A 382 57.82 22.14 -9.87
C ASP A 382 58.87 22.77 -9.00
N GLU A 383 58.65 22.93 -7.71
CA GLU A 383 59.62 23.44 -6.77
C GLU A 383 60.88 22.54 -6.69
N LYS A 384 60.67 21.22 -6.59
CA LYS A 384 61.76 20.23 -6.57
C LYS A 384 62.60 20.26 -7.86
N TYR A 385 61.93 20.41 -9.02
CA TYR A 385 62.57 20.51 -10.31
C TYR A 385 63.44 21.78 -10.37
N ARG A 386 62.91 22.93 -9.93
CA ARG A 386 63.62 24.20 -9.87
C ARG A 386 64.80 24.12 -8.92
N MET A 387 64.61 23.60 -7.70
CA MET A 387 65.72 23.40 -6.74
C MET A 387 66.81 22.49 -7.31
N GLY A 388 66.41 21.38 -7.97
CA GLY A 388 67.36 20.48 -8.61
C GLY A 388 68.23 21.19 -9.69
N LYS A 389 67.63 22.09 -10.49
CA LYS A 389 68.32 22.89 -11.48
C LYS A 389 69.25 23.91 -10.82
N GLU A 390 68.84 24.58 -9.75
CA GLU A 390 69.67 25.54 -8.99
C GLU A 390 70.85 24.84 -8.34
N VAL A 391 70.67 23.66 -7.72
CA VAL A 391 71.76 22.87 -7.15
C VAL A 391 72.78 22.51 -8.23
N LYS A 392 72.29 22.00 -9.38
CA LYS A 392 73.17 21.63 -10.47
C LYS A 392 73.97 22.82 -11.04
N ASN A 393 73.34 24.00 -11.14
CA ASN A 393 74.00 25.22 -11.54
C ASN A 393 75.01 25.66 -10.50
N ALA A 394 74.70 25.55 -9.20
CA ALA A 394 75.63 25.86 -8.13
C ALA A 394 76.90 24.94 -8.13
N GLU A 395 76.62 23.59 -8.37
CA GLU A 395 77.75 22.63 -8.52
C GLU A 395 78.65 22.97 -9.70
N LEU A 396 78.08 23.35 -10.86
CA LEU A 396 78.87 23.78 -12.02
C LEU A 396 79.68 25.01 -11.72
N LYS A 397 79.10 26.03 -11.04
CA LYS A 397 79.86 27.23 -10.63
C LYS A 397 80.96 26.91 -9.64
N ALA A 398 80.73 26.01 -8.70
CA ALA A 398 81.74 25.56 -7.76
C ALA A 398 82.89 24.83 -8.46
N LEU A 399 82.61 23.99 -9.44
CA LEU A 399 83.60 23.30 -10.27
C LEU A 399 84.46 24.33 -11.10
N GLN A 400 83.84 25.31 -11.73
CA GLN A 400 84.48 26.37 -12.46
C GLN A 400 85.36 27.21 -11.55
N ALA A 401 84.93 27.50 -10.33
CA ALA A 401 85.72 28.27 -9.35
C ALA A 401 86.98 27.54 -8.84
N GLN A 402 87.05 26.21 -8.98
CA GLN A 402 88.26 25.43 -8.65
C GLN A 402 89.44 25.76 -9.58
N ILE A 403 89.22 26.28 -10.79
CA ILE A 403 90.23 26.84 -11.63
C ILE A 403 90.47 28.27 -11.15
N ASN A 404 91.57 28.53 -10.43
CA ASN A 404 91.90 29.90 -9.98
C ASN A 404 92.36 30.74 -11.19
N PRO A 405 91.51 31.60 -11.79
CA PRO A 405 91.93 32.36 -13.00
C PRO A 405 93.01 33.31 -12.73
N HIS A 406 93.08 33.90 -11.53
CA HIS A 406 94.09 34.86 -11.15
C HIS A 406 95.49 34.23 -11.04
N PHE A 407 95.54 33.02 -10.46
CA PHE A 407 96.78 32.27 -10.42
C PHE A 407 97.30 31.94 -11.82
N LEU A 408 96.37 31.48 -12.72
CA LEU A 408 96.68 31.14 -14.08
C LEU A 408 97.23 32.38 -14.86
N TYR A 409 96.56 33.53 -14.76
CA TYR A 409 96.99 34.76 -15.42
C TYR A 409 98.31 35.24 -14.90
N ASN A 410 98.48 35.29 -13.58
CA ASN A 410 99.74 35.74 -12.98
C ASN A 410 100.92 34.83 -13.36
N SER A 411 100.69 33.55 -13.44
CA SER A 411 101.74 32.59 -13.87
C SER A 411 102.14 32.79 -15.35
N LEU A 412 101.12 32.98 -16.21
CA LEU A 412 101.40 33.28 -17.64
C LEU A 412 101.99 34.63 -17.85
N ASP A 413 101.61 35.66 -17.11
CA ASP A 413 102.22 37.01 -17.16
C ASP A 413 103.70 36.99 -16.74
N LEU A 414 104.05 36.19 -15.72
CA LEU A 414 105.40 35.98 -15.32
C LEU A 414 106.26 35.37 -16.45
N VAL A 415 105.70 34.33 -17.12
CA VAL A 415 106.41 33.72 -18.25
C VAL A 415 106.54 34.69 -19.43
N ASN A 416 105.56 35.56 -19.66
CA ASN A 416 105.58 36.60 -20.67
C ASN A 416 106.69 37.63 -20.40
N CYS A 417 106.81 38.09 -19.16
CA CYS A 417 107.86 38.99 -18.73
C CYS A 417 109.25 38.36 -18.96
N LEU A 418 109.45 37.08 -18.61
CA LEU A 418 110.73 36.39 -18.85
C LEU A 418 111.02 36.24 -20.34
N ALA A 419 110.02 35.93 -21.19
CA ALA A 419 110.15 35.82 -22.63
C ALA A 419 110.59 37.17 -23.27
N ILE A 420 110.02 38.27 -22.81
CA ILE A 420 110.47 39.64 -23.25
C ILE A 420 111.87 39.95 -22.79
N GLN A 421 112.19 39.66 -21.53
CA GLN A 421 113.54 39.93 -20.96
C GLN A 421 114.63 39.16 -21.70
N HIS A 422 114.34 37.96 -22.16
CA HIS A 422 115.32 37.14 -22.90
C HIS A 422 115.25 37.32 -24.44
N ASN A 423 114.48 38.29 -24.93
CA ASN A 423 114.34 38.63 -26.34
C ASN A 423 113.88 37.46 -27.21
N VAL A 424 112.83 36.67 -26.70
CA VAL A 424 112.21 35.57 -27.45
C VAL A 424 110.77 35.95 -27.80
N PRO A 425 110.51 36.69 -28.87
CA PRO A 425 109.25 37.27 -29.21
C PRO A 425 108.17 36.17 -29.55
N GLU A 426 108.61 35.04 -30.06
CA GLU A 426 107.67 33.91 -30.40
C GLU A 426 107.04 33.32 -29.14
N ILE A 427 107.74 33.26 -28.00
CA ILE A 427 107.19 32.78 -26.72
C ILE A 427 106.29 33.87 -26.15
N ALA A 428 106.60 35.10 -26.21
CA ALA A 428 105.76 36.20 -25.75
C ALA A 428 104.40 36.25 -26.50
N ASP A 429 104.41 36.09 -27.82
CA ASP A 429 103.21 36.05 -28.64
C ASP A 429 102.35 34.84 -28.30
N MET A 430 102.98 33.68 -28.07
CA MET A 430 102.26 32.45 -27.67
C MET A 430 101.54 32.63 -26.31
N ILE A 431 102.30 33.16 -25.31
CA ILE A 431 101.75 33.42 -23.97
C ILE A 431 100.65 34.45 -24.02
N ASN A 432 100.79 35.54 -24.72
CA ASN A 432 99.70 36.51 -24.90
C ASN A 432 98.44 35.90 -25.52
N SER A 433 98.60 35.05 -26.50
CA SER A 433 97.52 34.34 -27.10
C SER A 433 96.85 33.34 -26.13
N LEU A 434 97.64 32.64 -25.29
CA LEU A 434 97.13 31.75 -24.25
C LEU A 434 96.33 32.53 -23.16
N VAL A 435 96.85 33.66 -22.71
CA VAL A 435 96.20 34.55 -21.75
C VAL A 435 94.79 34.99 -22.31
N GLU A 436 94.80 35.44 -23.57
CA GLU A 436 93.55 35.84 -24.22
C GLU A 436 92.57 34.69 -24.35
N PHE A 437 93.04 33.50 -24.77
CA PHE A 437 92.22 32.30 -24.84
C PHE A 437 91.62 31.94 -23.49
N TYR A 438 92.39 31.86 -22.41
CA TYR A 438 91.89 31.59 -21.08
C TYR A 438 90.98 32.68 -20.53
N LYS A 439 91.24 33.99 -20.83
CA LYS A 439 90.33 35.09 -20.45
C LYS A 439 88.93 34.92 -21.09
N LEU A 440 88.93 34.52 -22.35
CA LEU A 440 87.64 34.25 -23.05
C LEU A 440 87.03 32.95 -22.58
N SER A 441 87.76 31.84 -22.39
CA SER A 441 87.29 30.54 -21.92
C SER A 441 86.71 30.59 -20.51
N LEU A 442 87.31 31.31 -19.60
CA LEU A 442 86.89 31.44 -18.20
C LEU A 442 85.83 32.53 -18.00
N ASN A 443 85.55 33.32 -19.02
CA ASN A 443 84.52 34.33 -19.16
C ASN A 443 84.18 35.15 -17.91
N ARG A 444 85.10 35.35 -17.01
CA ARG A 444 84.90 36.03 -15.72
C ARG A 444 83.66 35.52 -14.94
N GLY A 445 83.25 34.30 -15.19
CA GLY A 445 82.05 33.69 -14.53
C GLY A 445 80.74 34.07 -15.13
N GLN A 446 80.63 34.62 -16.31
CA GLN A 446 79.43 34.92 -17.02
C GLN A 446 78.95 33.66 -17.77
N GLU A 447 77.61 33.30 -17.67
CA GLU A 447 77.03 32.12 -18.29
C GLU A 447 76.80 32.31 -19.79
N ILE A 448 76.68 33.55 -20.24
CA ILE A 448 76.32 33.90 -21.62
C ILE A 448 77.38 34.83 -22.15
N LEU A 449 77.97 34.51 -23.29
CA LEU A 449 78.90 35.26 -24.01
C LEU A 449 78.31 35.96 -25.24
N SER A 450 78.88 37.08 -25.65
CA SER A 450 78.54 37.67 -26.92
C SER A 450 79.10 36.82 -28.07
N LEU A 451 78.33 36.75 -29.18
CA LEU A 451 78.75 36.03 -30.39
C LEU A 451 80.14 36.56 -30.85
N TYR A 452 80.45 37.84 -30.60
CA TYR A 452 81.73 38.47 -30.89
C TYR A 452 82.81 37.86 -30.03
N ASP A 453 82.61 37.67 -28.74
CA ASP A 453 83.62 37.07 -27.84
C ASP A 453 83.89 35.61 -28.18
N GLU A 454 82.85 34.84 -28.58
CA GLU A 454 82.98 33.47 -29.09
C GLU A 454 83.84 33.44 -30.37
N LEU A 455 83.58 34.35 -31.31
CA LEU A 455 84.39 34.42 -32.52
C LEU A 455 85.83 34.77 -32.20
N ARG A 456 86.05 35.71 -31.28
CA ARG A 456 87.40 35.99 -30.79
C ARG A 456 88.06 34.79 -30.12
N HIS A 457 87.34 34.03 -29.36
CA HIS A 457 87.81 32.78 -28.73
C HIS A 457 88.31 31.79 -29.80
N VAL A 458 87.52 31.59 -30.88
CA VAL A 458 87.87 30.75 -32.02
C VAL A 458 89.09 31.33 -32.74
N GLN A 459 89.15 32.64 -32.99
CA GLN A 459 90.34 33.30 -33.62
C GLN A 459 91.64 33.09 -32.82
N THR A 460 91.49 33.26 -31.49
CA THR A 460 92.70 33.12 -30.60
C THR A 460 93.11 31.65 -30.55
N TYR A 461 92.12 30.68 -30.52
CA TYR A 461 92.44 29.25 -30.60
C TYR A 461 93.17 28.89 -31.89
N VAL A 462 92.71 29.35 -33.05
CA VAL A 462 93.37 29.13 -34.35
C VAL A 462 94.72 29.79 -34.41
N ARG A 463 94.88 30.96 -33.81
CA ARG A 463 96.22 31.64 -33.72
C ARG A 463 97.21 30.80 -32.93
N ILE A 464 96.88 30.28 -31.80
CA ILE A 464 97.70 29.37 -30.97
C ILE A 464 98.05 28.09 -31.77
N GLN A 465 97.06 27.48 -32.48
CA GLN A 465 97.32 26.28 -33.29
C GLN A 465 98.22 26.60 -34.46
N ASN A 466 98.14 27.75 -35.09
CA ASN A 466 99.00 28.18 -36.18
C ASN A 466 100.47 28.48 -35.73
N MET A 467 100.67 28.89 -34.51
CA MET A 467 102.02 29.00 -33.91
C MET A 467 102.62 27.61 -33.72
N ARG A 468 101.85 26.62 -33.36
CA ARG A 468 102.25 25.21 -33.15
C ARG A 468 102.48 24.45 -34.47
N PHE A 469 101.70 24.70 -35.50
CA PHE A 469 101.67 23.94 -36.74
C PHE A 469 102.06 24.73 -38.00
N GLU A 470 102.99 25.73 -37.88
CA GLU A 470 103.60 26.51 -38.95
C GLU A 470 102.58 27.14 -39.94
N LYS A 471 101.53 27.79 -39.42
CA LYS A 471 100.52 28.56 -40.17
C LYS A 471 99.71 27.70 -41.19
N LYS A 472 99.33 26.45 -40.87
CA LYS A 472 98.60 25.57 -41.77
C LYS A 472 97.06 25.77 -41.75
N ILE A 473 96.54 26.52 -40.79
CA ILE A 473 95.07 26.72 -40.65
C ILE A 473 94.74 28.12 -41.11
N ARG A 474 93.88 28.24 -42.10
CA ARG A 474 93.28 29.49 -42.56
C ARG A 474 91.91 29.66 -41.96
N LEU A 475 91.65 30.71 -41.22
CA LEU A 475 90.34 31.04 -40.62
C LEU A 475 89.85 32.32 -41.33
N GLU A 476 88.63 32.20 -41.92
CA GLU A 476 87.93 33.35 -42.51
C GLU A 476 86.72 33.65 -41.67
N ILE A 477 86.60 34.83 -41.10
CA ILE A 477 85.47 35.27 -40.31
C ILE A 477 84.97 36.56 -40.90
N THR A 478 83.69 36.62 -41.16
CA THR A 478 82.97 37.81 -41.50
C THR A 478 82.33 38.40 -40.27
N GLU A 479 82.85 39.53 -39.76
CA GLU A 479 82.30 40.24 -38.62
C GLU A 479 81.25 41.25 -39.06
N GLU A 480 80.01 41.14 -38.45
CA GLU A 480 78.99 42.12 -38.65
C GLU A 480 78.73 42.93 -37.37
N PRO A 481 78.34 44.21 -37.43
CA PRO A 481 78.24 45.11 -36.27
C PRO A 481 77.20 44.61 -35.21
N TRP A 482 76.23 43.84 -35.60
CA TRP A 482 75.20 43.31 -34.67
C TRP A 482 75.77 42.19 -33.77
N MET A 483 76.84 41.50 -34.18
CA MET A 483 77.40 40.38 -33.39
C MET A 483 78.00 40.86 -32.07
N LYS A 484 78.29 42.14 -31.90
CA LYS A 484 78.76 42.75 -30.63
C LYS A 484 77.63 43.02 -29.65
N LYS A 485 76.39 42.99 -30.12
CA LYS A 485 75.17 43.43 -29.41
C LYS A 485 74.29 42.26 -28.90
N TYR A 486 74.47 41.09 -29.46
CA TYR A 486 73.73 39.90 -29.11
C TYR A 486 74.67 38.85 -28.50
N ALA A 487 74.19 38.36 -27.30
CA ALA A 487 74.76 37.21 -26.59
C ALA A 487 73.86 36.02 -26.75
#